data_09ef90acc33827a8199833e84fdd4a60
#
_entry.id   09ef90acc33827a8199833e84fdd4a60
#
_cell.length_a   1.000
_cell.length_b   1.000
_cell.length_c   1.000
_cell.angle_alpha   90.00
_cell.angle_beta   90.00
_cell.angle_gamma   90.00
#
_symmetry.space_group_name_H-M   'P 1'
#
loop_
_entity.id
_entity.type
_entity.pdbx_description
1 polymer ?
#
loop_
_entity_poly.entity_id
_entity_poly.type
_entity_poly.pdbx_seq_one_letter_code
_entity_poly.pdbx_strand_id
1 'polypeptide(L)'
;QPINKKTYNKTILFLEDILKLLHPFMPFLSEEIWHLIDDRESDIIVSQWPEAKSIDKQLINDFNNTMEVVSGIRNIRKEKNIVKKEKLELFIIENEEAKNNHDSIIIKLGNLSKVEYTKKKIEQAFSFMVKANQYFVPLSDNFDKGAEIEKLNKDLDYTTGFLKIVETKLSNK
;
A
#
# COMPACT_ATOMS: atom_id res chain seq x y z
N GLN A 1 -7.28 1.15 -19.39
CA GLN A 1 -7.71 2.54 -19.66
C GLN A 1 -6.62 3.20 -20.47
N PRO A 2 -6.96 4.00 -21.49
CA PRO A 2 -5.97 4.73 -22.25
C PRO A 2 -5.23 5.71 -21.35
N ILE A 3 -3.91 5.69 -21.46
CA ILE A 3 -3.01 6.60 -20.73
C ILE A 3 -2.90 7.89 -21.54
N ASN A 4 -2.97 9.06 -20.90
CA ASN A 4 -2.77 10.31 -21.60
C ASN A 4 -1.30 10.47 -22.05
N LYS A 5 -1.08 11.22 -23.14
CA LYS A 5 0.25 11.40 -23.75
C LYS A 5 1.31 11.92 -22.77
N LYS A 6 0.93 12.82 -21.85
CA LYS A 6 1.85 13.38 -20.85
C LYS A 6 2.33 12.31 -19.86
N THR A 7 1.41 11.46 -19.37
CA THR A 7 1.75 10.34 -18.47
C THR A 7 2.60 9.31 -19.21
N TYR A 8 2.24 8.96 -20.44
CA TYR A 8 3.02 8.06 -21.27
C TYR A 8 4.46 8.54 -21.43
N ASN A 9 4.66 9.77 -21.88
CA ASN A 9 6.01 10.33 -22.08
C ASN A 9 6.84 10.34 -20.80
N LYS A 10 6.24 10.70 -19.65
CA LYS A 10 6.93 10.65 -18.35
C LYS A 10 7.33 9.22 -17.95
N THR A 11 6.47 8.25 -18.26
CA THR A 11 6.75 6.83 -17.96
C THR A 11 7.91 6.34 -18.82
N ILE A 12 7.95 6.70 -20.10
CA ILE A 12 9.06 6.37 -21.02
C ILE A 12 10.37 6.98 -20.52
N LEU A 13 10.39 8.28 -20.22
CA LEU A 13 11.60 8.94 -19.69
C LEU A 13 12.12 8.27 -18.40
N PHE A 14 11.22 7.86 -17.51
CA PHE A 14 11.59 7.15 -16.29
C PHE A 14 12.16 5.76 -16.61
N LEU A 15 11.56 5.04 -17.56
CA LEU A 15 12.06 3.75 -18.02
C LEU A 15 13.45 3.87 -18.65
N GLU A 16 13.67 4.89 -19.45
CA GLU A 16 14.99 5.18 -20.06
C GLU A 16 16.08 5.41 -19.01
N ASP A 17 15.77 6.19 -17.95
CA ASP A 17 16.70 6.40 -16.85
C ASP A 17 17.02 5.07 -16.12
N ILE A 18 16.02 4.21 -15.92
CA ILE A 18 16.22 2.87 -15.34
C ILE A 18 17.10 1.99 -16.25
N LEU A 19 16.84 1.98 -17.56
CA LEU A 19 17.63 1.20 -18.52
C LEU A 19 19.10 1.62 -18.54
N LYS A 20 19.38 2.92 -18.50
CA LYS A 20 20.74 3.44 -18.39
C LYS A 20 21.45 2.95 -17.12
N LEU A 21 20.75 3.01 -15.97
CA LEU A 21 21.29 2.51 -14.69
C LEU A 21 21.49 0.99 -14.69
N LEU A 22 20.66 0.26 -15.40
CA LEU A 22 20.71 -1.20 -15.49
C LEU A 22 21.76 -1.69 -16.50
N HIS A 23 22.07 -0.89 -17.52
CA HIS A 23 22.92 -1.29 -18.64
C HIS A 23 24.28 -1.91 -18.24
N PRO A 24 25.02 -1.40 -17.25
CA PRO A 24 26.28 -2.01 -16.82
C PRO A 24 26.15 -3.44 -16.31
N PHE A 25 24.95 -3.84 -15.84
CA PHE A 25 24.69 -5.16 -15.26
C PHE A 25 24.00 -6.10 -16.24
N MET A 26 23.19 -5.57 -17.14
CA MET A 26 22.38 -6.33 -18.10
C MET A 26 22.43 -5.68 -19.50
N PRO A 27 23.61 -5.62 -20.14
CA PRO A 27 23.80 -4.83 -21.36
C PRO A 27 22.89 -5.28 -22.52
N PHE A 28 22.79 -6.57 -22.78
CA PHE A 28 22.01 -7.08 -23.92
C PHE A 28 20.51 -6.80 -23.79
N LEU A 29 19.95 -7.04 -22.61
CA LEU A 29 18.51 -6.84 -22.38
C LEU A 29 18.14 -5.35 -22.40
N SER A 30 18.95 -4.51 -21.75
CA SER A 30 18.69 -3.07 -21.71
C SER A 30 18.84 -2.41 -23.09
N GLU A 31 19.77 -2.86 -23.90
CA GLU A 31 19.96 -2.42 -25.29
C GLU A 31 18.75 -2.79 -26.17
N GLU A 32 18.31 -4.06 -26.09
CA GLU A 32 17.15 -4.53 -26.84
C GLU A 32 15.89 -3.72 -26.49
N ILE A 33 15.63 -3.50 -25.18
CA ILE A 33 14.48 -2.70 -24.75
C ILE A 33 14.62 -1.24 -25.20
N TRP A 34 15.83 -0.68 -25.17
CA TRP A 34 16.10 0.69 -25.58
C TRP A 34 15.68 0.94 -27.03
N HIS A 35 16.00 0.04 -27.94
CA HIS A 35 15.61 0.12 -29.34
C HIS A 35 14.13 -0.24 -29.59
N LEU A 36 13.52 -1.07 -28.73
CA LEU A 36 12.08 -1.38 -28.80
C LEU A 36 11.18 -0.20 -28.39
N ILE A 37 11.67 0.69 -27.54
CA ILE A 37 10.88 1.84 -27.05
C ILE A 37 10.71 2.90 -28.14
N ASP A 38 11.77 3.13 -28.92
CA ASP A 38 11.80 4.14 -29.95
C ASP A 38 12.80 3.74 -31.03
N ASP A 39 12.57 4.18 -32.27
CA ASP A 39 13.47 3.94 -33.39
C ASP A 39 14.70 4.88 -33.28
N ARG A 40 15.73 4.37 -32.65
CA ARG A 40 16.98 5.12 -32.31
C ARG A 40 18.16 4.63 -33.11
N GLU A 41 18.90 5.58 -33.60
CA GLU A 41 20.16 5.29 -34.32
C GLU A 41 21.35 5.02 -33.37
N SER A 42 21.25 5.46 -32.09
CA SER A 42 22.34 5.36 -31.11
C SER A 42 22.06 4.34 -30.02
N ASP A 43 23.09 3.58 -29.70
CA ASP A 43 23.07 2.59 -28.62
C ASP A 43 23.03 3.26 -27.23
N ILE A 44 22.49 2.54 -26.21
CA ILE A 44 22.37 3.06 -24.85
C ILE A 44 23.75 3.39 -24.24
N ILE A 45 24.80 2.66 -24.62
CA ILE A 45 26.14 2.82 -24.08
C ILE A 45 26.74 4.22 -24.34
N VAL A 46 26.33 4.89 -25.40
CA VAL A 46 26.78 6.25 -25.72
C VAL A 46 25.84 7.32 -25.17
N SER A 47 24.76 6.94 -24.52
CA SER A 47 23.79 7.87 -23.91
C SER A 47 24.35 8.53 -22.64
N GLN A 48 23.90 9.74 -22.35
CA GLN A 48 24.28 10.42 -21.12
C GLN A 48 23.70 9.71 -19.91
N TRP A 49 24.50 9.61 -18.84
CA TRP A 49 24.09 9.06 -17.55
C TRP A 49 22.97 9.91 -16.94
N PRO A 50 22.00 9.30 -16.27
CA PRO A 50 20.94 10.07 -15.60
C PRO A 50 21.47 11.00 -14.53
N GLU A 51 21.02 12.24 -14.54
CA GLU A 51 21.37 13.21 -13.52
C GLU A 51 20.44 13.12 -12.33
N ALA A 52 20.99 13.18 -11.10
CA ALA A 52 20.21 13.23 -9.89
C ALA A 52 19.43 14.55 -9.81
N LYS A 53 18.11 14.44 -9.69
CA LYS A 53 17.20 15.58 -9.49
C LYS A 53 17.01 15.85 -8.01
N SER A 54 16.55 17.08 -7.67
CA SER A 54 16.16 17.40 -6.30
C SER A 54 15.06 16.46 -5.80
N ILE A 55 15.23 15.98 -4.58
CA ILE A 55 14.28 15.05 -3.94
C ILE A 55 13.23 15.87 -3.18
N ASP A 56 11.97 15.70 -3.53
CA ASP A 56 10.84 16.19 -2.73
C ASP A 56 10.58 15.18 -1.58
N LYS A 57 11.16 15.50 -0.43
CA LYS A 57 11.03 14.65 0.78
C LYS A 57 9.59 14.56 1.27
N GLN A 58 8.80 15.63 1.09
CA GLN A 58 7.40 15.64 1.50
C GLN A 58 6.57 14.71 0.63
N LEU A 59 6.73 14.78 -0.67
CA LEU A 59 6.06 13.89 -1.61
C LEU A 59 6.37 12.41 -1.32
N ILE A 60 7.64 12.09 -1.03
CA ILE A 60 8.04 10.72 -0.68
C ILE A 60 7.37 10.27 0.61
N ASN A 61 7.35 11.12 1.63
CA ASN A 61 6.72 10.81 2.91
C ASN A 61 5.20 10.59 2.76
N ASP A 62 4.52 11.43 1.99
CA ASP A 62 3.09 11.33 1.72
C ASP A 62 2.77 10.06 0.93
N PHE A 63 3.63 9.70 -0.04
CA PHE A 63 3.49 8.46 -0.78
C PHE A 63 3.74 7.22 0.10
N ASN A 64 4.74 7.25 0.97
CA ASN A 64 4.99 6.17 1.93
C ASN A 64 3.78 5.96 2.86
N ASN A 65 3.16 7.03 3.36
CA ASN A 65 1.92 6.95 4.13
C ASN A 65 0.80 6.27 3.32
N THR A 66 0.66 6.66 2.06
CA THR A 66 -0.31 6.04 1.14
C THR A 66 -0.07 4.54 1.00
N MET A 67 1.19 4.11 0.87
CA MET A 67 1.55 2.69 0.75
C MET A 67 1.30 1.92 2.05
N GLU A 68 1.51 2.54 3.22
CA GLU A 68 1.17 1.95 4.52
C GLU A 68 -0.34 1.75 4.66
N VAL A 69 -1.17 2.71 4.23
CA VAL A 69 -2.63 2.56 4.20
C VAL A 69 -3.05 1.39 3.30
N VAL A 70 -2.51 1.31 2.09
CA VAL A 70 -2.77 0.19 1.18
C VAL A 70 -2.36 -1.15 1.79
N SER A 71 -1.24 -1.19 2.51
CA SER A 71 -0.77 -2.39 3.22
C SER A 71 -1.72 -2.78 4.34
N GLY A 72 -2.22 -1.81 5.12
CA GLY A 72 -3.23 -2.04 6.16
C GLY A 72 -4.51 -2.66 5.60
N ILE A 73 -5.03 -2.13 4.48
CA ILE A 73 -6.20 -2.69 3.80
C ILE A 73 -5.95 -4.12 3.33
N ARG A 74 -4.77 -4.40 2.76
CA ARG A 74 -4.40 -5.75 2.30
C ARG A 74 -4.26 -6.74 3.45
N ASN A 75 -3.76 -6.29 4.59
CA ASN A 75 -3.67 -7.11 5.80
C ASN A 75 -5.06 -7.49 6.32
N ILE A 76 -5.99 -6.52 6.42
CA ILE A 76 -7.39 -6.81 6.78
C ILE A 76 -8.00 -7.83 5.82
N ARG A 77 -7.82 -7.67 4.50
CA ARG A 77 -8.31 -8.64 3.51
C ARG A 77 -7.77 -10.04 3.75
N LYS A 78 -6.47 -10.16 4.05
CA LYS A 78 -5.81 -11.43 4.32
C LYS A 78 -6.31 -12.07 5.62
N GLU A 79 -6.35 -11.30 6.71
CA GLU A 79 -6.75 -11.78 8.04
C GLU A 79 -8.22 -12.21 8.09
N LYS A 80 -9.07 -11.52 7.34
CA LYS A 80 -10.52 -11.76 7.31
C LYS A 80 -10.96 -12.58 6.10
N ASN A 81 -10.02 -13.11 5.31
CA ASN A 81 -10.28 -13.91 4.11
C ASN A 81 -11.21 -13.23 3.09
N ILE A 82 -11.15 -11.89 2.99
CA ILE A 82 -11.98 -11.12 2.07
C ILE A 82 -11.46 -11.30 0.64
N VAL A 83 -12.35 -11.72 -0.27
CA VAL A 83 -12.00 -12.00 -1.67
C VAL A 83 -11.51 -10.75 -2.37
N LYS A 84 -10.45 -10.87 -3.21
CA LYS A 84 -9.87 -9.71 -3.93
C LYS A 84 -10.85 -8.97 -4.84
N LYS A 85 -11.90 -9.63 -5.34
CA LYS A 85 -12.91 -9.01 -6.20
C LYS A 85 -13.92 -8.15 -5.43
N GLU A 86 -14.08 -8.35 -4.12
CA GLU A 86 -14.97 -7.58 -3.28
C GLU A 86 -14.43 -6.16 -3.10
N LYS A 87 -15.26 -5.16 -3.38
CA LYS A 87 -14.91 -3.76 -3.15
C LYS A 87 -15.25 -3.38 -1.72
N LEU A 88 -14.27 -2.86 -1.01
CA LEU A 88 -14.44 -2.36 0.36
C LEU A 88 -14.65 -0.85 0.36
N GLU A 89 -15.17 -0.35 1.45
CA GLU A 89 -15.22 1.07 1.76
C GLU A 89 -14.16 1.39 2.81
N LEU A 90 -13.57 2.58 2.71
CA LEU A 90 -12.60 3.06 3.68
C LEU A 90 -13.08 4.38 4.27
N PHE A 91 -13.15 4.44 5.58
CA PHE A 91 -13.44 5.65 6.31
C PHE A 91 -12.21 6.08 7.11
N ILE A 92 -11.92 7.36 7.06
CA ILE A 92 -10.75 7.97 7.68
C ILE A 92 -11.24 8.99 8.69
N ILE A 93 -10.71 8.95 9.93
CA ILE A 93 -11.00 10.02 10.88
C ILE A 93 -10.37 11.31 10.39
N GLU A 94 -11.20 12.34 10.23
CA GLU A 94 -10.79 13.64 9.73
C GLU A 94 -9.84 14.31 10.74
N ASN A 95 -8.59 14.48 10.31
CA ASN A 95 -7.58 15.29 10.97
C ASN A 95 -6.90 16.14 9.88
N GLU A 96 -6.31 17.27 10.21
CA GLU A 96 -5.64 18.15 9.23
C GLU A 96 -4.53 17.42 8.45
N GLU A 97 -3.88 16.44 9.08
CA GLU A 97 -2.84 15.60 8.48
C GLU A 97 -3.38 14.42 7.65
N ALA A 98 -4.67 14.10 7.77
CA ALA A 98 -5.27 12.93 7.11
C ALA A 98 -5.67 13.18 5.65
N LYS A 99 -5.80 14.45 5.24
CA LYS A 99 -6.15 14.79 3.85
C LYS A 99 -4.99 14.43 2.93
N ASN A 100 -5.16 13.30 2.25
CA ASN A 100 -4.14 12.77 1.35
C ASN A 100 -4.54 13.05 -0.10
N ASN A 101 -3.65 13.69 -0.86
CA ASN A 101 -3.86 13.93 -2.30
C ASN A 101 -3.82 12.63 -3.14
N HIS A 102 -3.67 11.47 -2.48
CA HIS A 102 -3.49 10.17 -3.13
C HIS A 102 -4.68 9.20 -2.98
N ASP A 103 -5.86 9.69 -2.62
CA ASP A 103 -7.07 8.87 -2.44
C ASP A 103 -7.39 8.00 -3.65
N SER A 104 -7.19 8.54 -4.86
CA SER A 104 -7.37 7.77 -6.10
C SER A 104 -6.44 6.56 -6.21
N ILE A 105 -5.22 6.66 -5.65
CA ILE A 105 -4.25 5.57 -5.60
C ILE A 105 -4.69 4.54 -4.57
N ILE A 106 -5.13 4.98 -3.38
CA ILE A 106 -5.65 4.12 -2.31
C ILE A 106 -6.86 3.33 -2.82
N ILE A 107 -7.81 4.00 -3.48
CA ILE A 107 -9.00 3.37 -4.08
C ILE A 107 -8.59 2.28 -5.07
N LYS A 108 -7.66 2.59 -5.98
CA LYS A 108 -7.24 1.67 -7.04
C LYS A 108 -6.44 0.49 -6.49
N LEU A 109 -5.44 0.73 -5.64
CA LEU A 109 -4.56 -0.31 -5.11
C LEU A 109 -5.17 -1.12 -3.96
N GLY A 110 -6.09 -0.51 -3.19
CA GLY A 110 -6.88 -1.17 -2.15
C GLY A 110 -8.10 -1.90 -2.69
N ASN A 111 -8.45 -1.72 -3.97
CA ASN A 111 -9.70 -2.18 -4.59
C ASN A 111 -10.92 -1.71 -3.80
N LEU A 112 -11.00 -0.41 -3.55
CA LEU A 112 -12.07 0.20 -2.80
C LEU A 112 -13.18 0.73 -3.73
N SER A 113 -14.39 0.83 -3.21
CA SER A 113 -15.51 1.53 -3.85
C SER A 113 -15.44 3.04 -3.60
N LYS A 114 -15.06 3.43 -2.38
CA LYS A 114 -14.92 4.83 -1.97
C LYS A 114 -13.95 4.99 -0.80
N VAL A 115 -13.49 6.22 -0.62
CA VAL A 115 -12.80 6.73 0.58
C VAL A 115 -13.62 7.90 1.09
N GLU A 116 -13.98 7.89 2.36
CA GLU A 116 -14.75 8.95 3.02
C GLU A 116 -14.05 9.42 4.29
N TYR A 117 -14.10 10.73 4.53
CA TYR A 117 -13.60 11.34 5.76
C TYR A 117 -14.74 11.54 6.74
N THR A 118 -14.55 11.13 7.99
CA THR A 118 -15.60 11.20 9.05
C THR A 118 -15.02 11.73 10.35
N LYS A 119 -15.87 12.39 11.13
CA LYS A 119 -15.49 12.85 12.49
C LYS A 119 -15.83 11.84 13.58
N LYS A 120 -16.59 10.79 13.24
CA LYS A 120 -17.06 9.80 14.21
C LYS A 120 -16.43 8.45 13.92
N LYS A 121 -16.15 7.70 14.98
CA LYS A 121 -15.77 6.30 14.86
C LYS A 121 -16.94 5.51 14.25
N ILE A 122 -16.61 4.60 13.33
CA ILE A 122 -17.58 3.73 12.70
C ILE A 122 -17.70 2.47 13.56
N GLU A 123 -18.92 2.20 14.01
CA GLU A 123 -19.22 0.97 14.72
C GLU A 123 -19.25 -0.21 13.74
N GLN A 124 -18.94 -1.41 14.22
CA GLN A 124 -18.89 -2.64 13.43
C GLN A 124 -17.96 -2.52 12.20
N ALA A 125 -16.76 -2.00 12.40
CA ALA A 125 -15.73 -1.89 11.40
C ALA A 125 -14.40 -2.45 11.91
N PHE A 126 -13.62 -3.03 11.01
CA PHE A 126 -12.22 -3.29 11.29
C PHE A 126 -11.46 -1.97 11.29
N SER A 127 -10.51 -1.81 12.20
CA SER A 127 -9.72 -0.60 12.25
C SER A 127 -8.23 -0.91 12.22
N PHE A 128 -7.47 -0.01 11.62
CA PHE A 128 -6.02 -0.01 11.69
C PHE A 128 -5.51 1.43 11.78
N MET A 129 -4.29 1.59 12.22
CA MET A 129 -3.66 2.89 12.36
C MET A 129 -2.47 2.99 11.41
N VAL A 130 -2.34 4.17 10.79
CA VAL A 130 -1.12 4.57 10.08
C VAL A 130 -0.71 5.90 10.66
N LYS A 131 0.44 5.92 11.33
CA LYS A 131 0.90 7.05 12.15
C LYS A 131 -0.17 7.46 13.19
N ALA A 132 -0.63 8.69 13.16
CA ALA A 132 -1.67 9.23 14.05
C ALA A 132 -3.10 9.08 13.50
N ASN A 133 -3.26 8.60 12.26
CA ASN A 133 -4.55 8.51 11.60
C ASN A 133 -5.18 7.12 11.79
N GLN A 134 -6.47 7.10 12.09
CA GLN A 134 -7.24 5.88 12.25
C GLN A 134 -8.15 5.66 11.03
N TYR A 135 -8.10 4.44 10.53
CA TYR A 135 -8.80 3.99 9.33
C TYR A 135 -9.78 2.89 9.70
N PHE A 136 -10.97 2.91 9.09
CA PHE A 136 -12.03 1.96 9.34
C PHE A 136 -12.50 1.33 8.04
N VAL A 137 -12.64 0.02 8.06
CA VAL A 137 -13.23 -0.78 6.99
C VAL A 137 -14.48 -1.43 7.55
N PRO A 138 -15.70 -1.00 7.16
CA PRO A 138 -16.94 -1.60 7.63
C PRO A 138 -17.00 -3.09 7.33
N LEU A 139 -17.66 -3.82 8.21
CA LEU A 139 -17.95 -5.23 7.98
C LEU A 139 -18.89 -5.36 6.78
N SER A 140 -18.57 -6.24 5.85
CA SER A 140 -19.52 -6.61 4.80
C SER A 140 -20.69 -7.41 5.36
N ASP A 141 -21.86 -7.34 4.73
CA ASP A 141 -23.06 -8.09 5.15
C ASP A 141 -22.82 -9.61 5.16
N ASN A 142 -21.87 -10.09 4.36
CA ASN A 142 -21.49 -11.49 4.24
C ASN A 142 -20.44 -11.94 5.27
N PHE A 143 -20.02 -11.06 6.20
CA PHE A 143 -19.01 -11.39 7.20
C PHE A 143 -19.60 -12.27 8.30
N ASP A 144 -19.04 -13.47 8.48
CA ASP A 144 -19.43 -14.40 9.55
C ASP A 144 -18.89 -13.93 10.90
N LYS A 145 -19.72 -13.14 11.59
CA LYS A 145 -19.41 -12.64 12.94
C LYS A 145 -19.24 -13.76 13.95
N GLY A 146 -19.97 -14.89 13.78
CA GLY A 146 -19.92 -16.01 14.71
C GLY A 146 -18.56 -16.70 14.68
N ALA A 147 -18.07 -17.02 13.50
CA ALA A 147 -16.75 -17.62 13.31
C ALA A 147 -15.62 -16.72 13.81
N GLU A 148 -15.73 -15.40 13.62
CA GLU A 148 -14.72 -14.46 14.08
C GLU A 148 -14.71 -14.34 15.61
N ILE A 149 -15.88 -14.31 16.26
CA ILE A 149 -15.99 -14.30 17.73
C ILE A 149 -15.37 -15.57 18.31
N GLU A 150 -15.66 -16.73 17.72
CA GLU A 150 -15.08 -17.99 18.19
C GLU A 150 -13.55 -17.99 18.07
N LYS A 151 -13.01 -17.48 16.96
CA LYS A 151 -11.56 -17.32 16.75
C LYS A 151 -10.95 -16.39 17.80
N LEU A 152 -11.55 -15.22 18.01
CA LEU A 152 -11.06 -14.22 18.97
C LEU A 152 -11.11 -14.77 20.40
N ASN A 153 -12.12 -15.55 20.77
CA ASN A 153 -12.18 -16.19 22.08
C ASN A 153 -11.06 -17.23 22.27
N LYS A 154 -10.76 -18.04 21.24
CA LYS A 154 -9.63 -18.98 21.28
C LYS A 154 -8.28 -18.27 21.44
N ASP A 155 -8.09 -17.17 20.71
CA ASP A 155 -6.87 -16.35 20.80
C ASP A 155 -6.74 -15.68 22.18
N LEU A 156 -7.85 -15.23 22.75
CA LEU A 156 -7.92 -14.66 24.11
C LEU A 156 -7.54 -15.69 25.16
N ASP A 157 -8.13 -16.90 25.09
CA ASP A 157 -7.84 -18.00 26.03
C ASP A 157 -6.37 -18.41 25.95
N TYR A 158 -5.84 -18.53 24.73
CA TYR A 158 -4.42 -18.83 24.51
C TYR A 158 -3.51 -17.76 25.12
N THR A 159 -3.79 -16.48 24.82
CA THR A 159 -2.98 -15.34 25.29
C THR A 159 -3.04 -15.20 26.80
N THR A 160 -4.24 -15.40 27.40
CA THR A 160 -4.44 -15.37 28.84
C THR A 160 -3.69 -16.53 29.53
N GLY A 161 -3.73 -17.72 28.94
CA GLY A 161 -2.96 -18.87 29.44
C GLY A 161 -1.45 -18.62 29.39
N PHE A 162 -0.95 -18.07 28.30
CA PHE A 162 0.45 -17.69 28.15
C PHE A 162 0.88 -16.64 29.18
N LEU A 163 0.06 -15.61 29.39
CA LEU A 163 0.30 -14.57 30.39
C LEU A 163 0.49 -15.18 31.79
N LYS A 164 -0.42 -16.05 32.21
CA LYS A 164 -0.33 -16.73 33.51
C LYS A 164 0.96 -17.54 33.68
N ILE A 165 1.42 -18.21 32.61
CA ILE A 165 2.68 -18.95 32.61
C ILE A 165 3.86 -18.01 32.83
N VAL A 166 3.86 -16.86 32.13
CA VAL A 166 4.94 -15.86 32.26
C VAL A 166 4.95 -15.24 33.65
N GLU A 167 3.78 -14.86 34.17
CA GLU A 167 3.65 -14.31 35.53
C GLU A 167 4.12 -15.30 36.61
N THR A 168 3.76 -16.57 36.47
CA THR A 168 4.24 -17.62 37.38
C THR A 168 5.76 -17.78 37.31
N LYS A 169 6.36 -17.71 36.13
CA LYS A 169 7.80 -17.78 35.99
C LYS A 169 8.54 -16.56 36.57
N LEU A 170 7.92 -15.38 36.50
CA LEU A 170 8.46 -14.15 37.07
C LEU A 170 8.35 -14.11 38.59
N SER A 171 7.28 -14.66 39.15
CA SER A 171 7.08 -14.72 40.61
C SER A 171 7.93 -15.78 41.32
N ASN A 172 8.47 -16.75 40.57
CA ASN A 172 9.34 -17.79 41.11
C ASN A 172 10.84 -17.41 41.05
N LYS A 173 11.17 -16.14 40.86
CA LYS A 173 12.48 -15.54 41.03
C LYS A 173 12.53 -14.72 42.30
#